data_61d2796d0951c9033c71dbd0415fbc30
#
_entry.id   61d2796d0951c9033c71dbd0415fbc30
#
_cell.length_a   1.000
_cell.length_b   1.000
_cell.length_c   1.000
_cell.angle_alpha   90.00
_cell.angle_beta   90.00
_cell.angle_gamma   90.00
#
_symmetry.space_group_name_H-M   'P 1'
#
loop_
_entity.id
_entity.type
_entity.pdbx_description
1 polymer ?
#
loop_
_entity_poly.entity_id
_entity_poly.type
_entity_poly.pdbx_seq_one_letter_code
_entity_poly.pdbx_strand_id
1 'polypeptide(L)'
;MIWRLCKQCIAVDEHALNRRRVVQGLLAAALPLGTLSCGKGSGGMATGEPLVVGGLPVTCNLTLPVACVAKARSNGALAAGQPRFEYRYSKYSGWPEVKESLMAGRIQAAYMLAPLVMDLADRKVPVKIVSLGHRSGAVIMVRTDSPYQTFRQLAGKQIAIPSRFAVDFLFLRKMLAQENMTPADIHIVEMAPPDMPAALYANAVDAYCTGEPFGAAAQQAGYARPLRMTRDEWRNYICCVLTVREELIQQNPAMVQDLVNQVLGAGVWLDQRQENRSKAVAIAAGRDFFNQDPKIIQFVMENPVDRVTYGDLRMIRAEFEELMQLSIAAGTIKHAIAYETYMDETFAKNARAAAISL
;
A
#
# COMPACT_ATOMS: atom_id res chain seq x y z
N MET A 1 -9.65 40.01 -46.75
CA MET A 1 -10.89 40.11 -47.52
C MET A 1 -11.93 39.25 -46.83
N ILE A 2 -12.89 39.94 -46.14
CA ILE A 2 -14.30 39.59 -45.83
C ILE A 2 -14.54 38.33 -44.98
N TRP A 3 -14.79 38.35 -43.68
CA TRP A 3 -15.92 38.82 -42.85
C TRP A 3 -17.30 38.22 -43.21
N ARG A 4 -17.87 37.42 -42.27
CA ARG A 4 -19.25 37.45 -41.67
C ARG A 4 -19.51 36.17 -40.91
N LEU A 5 -19.63 36.23 -39.58
CA LEU A 5 -20.80 36.47 -38.71
C LEU A 5 -21.95 35.48 -38.89
N CYS A 6 -22.18 34.65 -37.86
CA CYS A 6 -23.54 34.32 -37.45
C CYS A 6 -23.61 34.20 -35.93
N LYS A 7 -24.31 35.17 -35.33
CA LYS A 7 -24.80 35.18 -33.95
C LYS A 7 -26.14 34.46 -33.96
N GLN A 8 -26.33 33.55 -33.01
CA GLN A 8 -27.68 33.27 -32.50
C GLN A 8 -27.63 33.17 -30.98
N CYS A 9 -28.21 34.21 -30.37
CA CYS A 9 -28.59 34.32 -28.99
C CYS A 9 -29.75 33.38 -28.70
N ILE A 10 -29.69 32.65 -27.60
CA ILE A 10 -30.87 32.13 -26.94
C ILE A 10 -30.99 32.83 -25.60
N ALA A 11 -32.12 33.56 -25.47
CA ALA A 11 -32.52 34.28 -24.28
C ALA A 11 -32.85 33.33 -23.12
N VAL A 12 -32.40 33.71 -21.94
CA VAL A 12 -32.85 33.12 -20.69
C VAL A 12 -34.01 33.93 -20.16
N ASP A 13 -35.14 33.28 -19.99
CA ASP A 13 -36.37 33.90 -19.47
C ASP A 13 -36.34 33.83 -17.93
N GLU A 14 -36.32 34.99 -17.29
CA GLU A 14 -36.48 35.14 -15.85
C GLU A 14 -37.97 35.16 -15.50
N HIS A 15 -38.49 34.08 -14.93
CA HIS A 15 -39.75 34.13 -14.20
C HIS A 15 -39.55 33.98 -12.70
N ALA A 16 -39.78 35.10 -12.03
CA ALA A 16 -39.83 35.28 -10.60
C ALA A 16 -40.85 34.35 -9.96
N LEU A 17 -40.39 33.55 -8.97
CA LEU A 17 -41.26 32.78 -8.08
C LEU A 17 -41.70 33.63 -6.91
N ASN A 18 -42.97 33.93 -6.92
CA ASN A 18 -43.72 34.66 -5.91
C ASN A 18 -43.96 33.75 -4.70
N ARG A 19 -43.47 34.12 -3.53
CA ARG A 19 -43.80 33.54 -2.25
C ARG A 19 -45.16 34.12 -1.81
N ARG A 20 -46.14 33.26 -1.60
CA ARG A 20 -47.14 33.30 -0.49
C ARG A 20 -48.39 32.49 -0.80
N ARG A 21 -48.84 31.79 0.26
CA ARG A 21 -50.14 31.16 0.49
C ARG A 21 -50.37 29.78 -0.14
N VAL A 22 -50.35 28.75 0.73
CA VAL A 22 -51.55 28.01 1.11
C VAL A 22 -51.30 27.37 2.48
N VAL A 23 -52.04 27.88 3.46
CA VAL A 23 -52.30 27.24 4.75
C VAL A 23 -53.72 26.70 4.67
N GLN A 24 -53.94 25.53 5.25
CA GLN A 24 -55.21 24.88 5.63
C GLN A 24 -55.58 23.61 4.84
N GLY A 25 -55.59 22.54 5.61
CA GLY A 25 -56.12 21.25 5.27
C GLY A 25 -55.66 20.20 6.31
N LEU A 26 -56.15 20.34 7.58
CA LEU A 26 -56.02 19.30 8.62
C LEU A 26 -56.87 18.10 8.25
N LEU A 27 -56.25 16.93 8.12
CA LEU A 27 -56.89 15.65 8.37
C LEU A 27 -55.91 14.73 9.07
N ALA A 28 -56.19 14.44 10.31
CA ALA A 28 -55.45 13.54 11.18
C ALA A 28 -55.61 12.10 10.72
N ALA A 29 -54.53 11.47 10.29
CA ALA A 29 -54.41 10.02 10.24
C ALA A 29 -53.29 9.63 11.20
N ALA A 30 -53.66 9.07 12.34
CA ALA A 30 -52.75 8.51 13.31
C ALA A 30 -52.10 7.25 12.70
N LEU A 31 -50.84 7.35 12.31
CA LEU A 31 -49.98 6.20 12.02
C LEU A 31 -49.11 5.96 13.26
N PRO A 32 -48.86 4.69 13.65
CA PRO A 32 -48.05 4.40 14.82
C PRO A 32 -46.61 4.87 14.57
N LEU A 33 -46.09 5.67 15.50
CA LEU A 33 -44.66 5.99 15.58
C LEU A 33 -43.89 4.68 15.81
N GLY A 34 -43.47 4.07 14.73
CA GLY A 34 -42.34 3.13 14.77
C GLY A 34 -41.11 3.91 15.21
N THR A 35 -40.58 3.58 16.37
CA THR A 35 -39.27 4.07 16.85
C THR A 35 -38.23 3.69 15.83
N LEU A 36 -37.84 4.64 14.98
CA LEU A 36 -36.59 4.56 14.23
C LEU A 36 -35.49 4.60 15.27
N SER A 37 -35.12 3.41 15.75
CA SER A 37 -33.86 3.19 16.43
C SER A 37 -32.76 3.54 15.43
N CYS A 38 -32.11 4.70 15.62
CA CYS A 38 -30.79 4.95 15.04
C CYS A 38 -29.82 3.96 15.68
N GLY A 39 -29.84 2.73 15.22
CA GLY A 39 -28.78 1.78 15.47
C GLY A 39 -27.51 2.39 14.88
N LYS A 40 -26.55 2.74 15.73
CA LYS A 40 -25.16 2.87 15.33
C LYS A 40 -24.82 1.56 14.62
N GLY A 41 -24.80 1.59 13.29
CA GLY A 41 -24.30 0.49 12.50
C GLY A 41 -22.82 0.31 12.84
N SER A 42 -22.51 -0.58 13.79
CA SER A 42 -21.23 -1.23 13.82
C SER A 42 -21.15 -1.98 12.49
N GLY A 43 -20.27 -1.51 11.60
CA GLY A 43 -20.06 -2.13 10.28
C GLY A 43 -19.34 -3.48 10.41
N GLY A 44 -19.96 -4.43 11.10
CA GLY A 44 -19.53 -5.81 11.10
C GLY A 44 -19.68 -6.37 9.68
N MET A 45 -18.65 -6.99 9.15
CA MET A 45 -18.72 -7.71 7.88
C MET A 45 -19.84 -8.76 7.96
N ALA A 46 -20.78 -8.70 7.00
CA ALA A 46 -21.78 -9.75 6.86
C ALA A 46 -21.09 -11.10 6.59
N THR A 47 -21.59 -12.17 7.18
CA THR A 47 -21.08 -13.52 6.95
C THR A 47 -21.20 -13.86 5.46
N GLY A 48 -20.03 -14.05 4.78
CA GLY A 48 -19.97 -14.39 3.36
C GLY A 48 -19.49 -13.27 2.43
N GLU A 49 -19.29 -12.05 2.93
CA GLU A 49 -18.65 -11.00 2.10
C GLU A 49 -17.13 -11.18 2.01
N PRO A 50 -16.53 -10.97 0.83
CA PRO A 50 -15.08 -11.01 0.69
C PRO A 50 -14.39 -9.95 1.55
N LEU A 51 -13.32 -10.33 2.25
CA LEU A 51 -12.45 -9.36 2.90
C LEU A 51 -11.70 -8.55 1.85
N VAL A 52 -11.93 -7.25 1.83
CA VAL A 52 -11.20 -6.32 0.96
C VAL A 52 -9.90 -5.93 1.62
N VAL A 53 -8.78 -6.25 0.97
CA VAL A 53 -7.43 -5.92 1.42
C VAL A 53 -6.84 -4.86 0.51
N GLY A 54 -6.52 -3.69 1.07
CA GLY A 54 -5.94 -2.58 0.34
C GLY A 54 -4.43 -2.76 0.07
N GLY A 55 -3.97 -2.19 -1.04
CA GLY A 55 -2.55 -2.16 -1.36
C GLY A 55 -2.24 -1.32 -2.59
N LEU A 56 -0.96 -1.03 -2.81
CA LEU A 56 -0.48 -0.36 -4.01
C LEU A 56 -0.06 -1.39 -5.07
N PRO A 57 -0.06 -1.02 -6.36
CA PRO A 57 0.42 -1.87 -7.45
C PRO A 57 1.96 -1.93 -7.46
N VAL A 58 2.53 -2.41 -6.39
CA VAL A 58 3.98 -2.54 -6.16
C VAL A 58 4.33 -4.01 -5.92
N THR A 59 5.52 -4.42 -6.36
CA THR A 59 5.97 -5.81 -6.14
C THR A 59 6.07 -6.17 -4.66
N CYS A 60 6.19 -5.16 -3.81
CA CYS A 60 6.09 -5.29 -2.36
C CYS A 60 4.78 -5.94 -1.88
N ASN A 61 3.71 -5.83 -2.65
CA ASN A 61 2.39 -6.41 -2.33
C ASN A 61 2.09 -7.71 -3.10
N LEU A 62 3.08 -8.32 -3.76
CA LEU A 62 2.88 -9.47 -4.67
C LEU A 62 2.31 -10.71 -3.98
N THR A 63 2.59 -10.90 -2.70
CA THR A 63 2.02 -12.02 -1.93
C THR A 63 0.51 -11.97 -1.86
N LEU A 64 -0.10 -10.77 -1.92
CA LEU A 64 -1.55 -10.62 -1.81
C LEU A 64 -2.31 -11.09 -3.06
N PRO A 65 -1.97 -10.69 -4.31
CA PRO A 65 -2.56 -11.28 -5.51
C PRO A 65 -2.47 -12.80 -5.56
N VAL A 66 -1.30 -13.35 -5.19
CA VAL A 66 -1.09 -14.80 -5.12
C VAL A 66 -2.02 -15.45 -4.09
N ALA A 67 -2.11 -14.86 -2.88
CA ALA A 67 -2.99 -15.34 -1.81
C ALA A 67 -4.47 -15.30 -2.22
N CYS A 68 -4.93 -14.22 -2.85
CA CYS A 68 -6.30 -14.09 -3.34
C CYS A 68 -6.67 -15.20 -4.33
N VAL A 69 -5.83 -15.42 -5.36
CA VAL A 69 -6.11 -16.42 -6.40
C VAL A 69 -5.99 -17.84 -5.84
N ALA A 70 -4.98 -18.12 -5.02
CA ALA A 70 -4.82 -19.43 -4.40
C ALA A 70 -6.00 -19.78 -3.48
N LYS A 71 -6.45 -18.82 -2.68
CA LYS A 71 -7.62 -19.01 -1.81
C LYS A 71 -8.90 -19.27 -2.59
N ALA A 72 -9.15 -18.49 -3.64
CA ALA A 72 -10.32 -18.67 -4.50
C ALA A 72 -10.34 -20.09 -5.12
N ARG A 73 -9.18 -20.59 -5.59
CA ARG A 73 -9.06 -21.96 -6.11
C ARG A 73 -9.28 -23.02 -5.02
N SER A 74 -8.67 -22.86 -3.84
CA SER A 74 -8.82 -23.79 -2.73
C SER A 74 -10.27 -23.89 -2.22
N ASN A 75 -11.01 -22.77 -2.24
CA ASN A 75 -12.42 -22.73 -1.88
C ASN A 75 -13.29 -23.66 -2.76
N GLY A 76 -12.92 -23.86 -4.03
CA GLY A 76 -13.61 -24.77 -4.95
C GLY A 76 -13.50 -26.25 -4.53
N ALA A 77 -12.48 -26.61 -3.76
CA ALA A 77 -12.23 -27.97 -3.27
C ALA A 77 -12.75 -28.23 -1.83
N LEU A 78 -13.29 -27.21 -1.15
CA LEU A 78 -13.77 -27.35 0.22
C LEU A 78 -15.08 -28.14 0.29
N ALA A 79 -15.17 -29.03 1.27
CA ALA A 79 -16.41 -29.73 1.57
C ALA A 79 -17.52 -28.79 2.03
N ALA A 80 -18.78 -29.21 1.87
CA ALA A 80 -19.92 -28.46 2.36
C ALA A 80 -19.82 -28.24 3.88
N GLY A 81 -20.12 -27.00 4.33
CA GLY A 81 -20.10 -26.64 5.74
C GLY A 81 -18.74 -26.17 6.29
N GLN A 82 -17.67 -26.22 5.52
CA GLN A 82 -16.40 -25.62 5.93
C GLN A 82 -16.41 -24.09 5.74
N PRO A 83 -15.75 -23.32 6.65
CA PRO A 83 -15.65 -21.86 6.49
C PRO A 83 -14.98 -21.49 5.17
N ARG A 84 -15.65 -20.65 4.40
CA ARG A 84 -15.11 -20.15 3.14
C ARG A 84 -14.78 -18.67 3.30
N PHE A 85 -13.50 -18.35 3.36
CA PHE A 85 -13.02 -16.98 3.34
C PHE A 85 -12.68 -16.61 1.90
N GLU A 86 -13.04 -15.41 1.51
CA GLU A 86 -12.68 -14.82 0.23
C GLU A 86 -11.88 -13.54 0.46
N TYR A 87 -10.90 -13.29 -0.40
CA TYR A 87 -10.07 -12.09 -0.34
C TYR A 87 -10.15 -11.35 -1.67
N ARG A 88 -10.34 -10.03 -1.60
CA ARG A 88 -10.35 -9.14 -2.75
C ARG A 88 -9.27 -8.07 -2.58
N TYR A 89 -8.45 -7.91 -3.60
CA TYR A 89 -7.49 -6.83 -3.66
C TYR A 89 -8.16 -5.51 -4.01
N SER A 90 -7.87 -4.44 -3.26
CA SER A 90 -8.28 -3.07 -3.59
C SER A 90 -7.03 -2.24 -3.89
N LYS A 91 -6.93 -1.78 -5.13
CA LYS A 91 -5.78 -1.02 -5.63
C LYS A 91 -5.91 0.46 -5.31
N TYR A 92 -4.84 1.05 -4.80
CA TYR A 92 -4.69 2.47 -4.47
C TYR A 92 -3.49 3.07 -5.19
N SER A 93 -3.50 4.39 -5.41
CA SER A 93 -2.40 5.12 -6.05
C SER A 93 -1.33 5.56 -5.06
N GLY A 94 -1.70 5.80 -3.80
CA GLY A 94 -0.79 6.29 -2.78
C GLY A 94 -1.16 5.85 -1.36
N TRP A 95 -0.20 5.95 -0.46
CA TRP A 95 -0.35 5.59 0.94
C TRP A 95 -1.38 6.42 1.71
N PRO A 96 -1.56 7.74 1.42
CA PRO A 96 -2.63 8.52 2.06
C PRO A 96 -4.02 7.94 1.82
N GLU A 97 -4.33 7.50 0.60
CA GLU A 97 -5.63 6.93 0.24
C GLU A 97 -5.89 5.59 0.95
N VAL A 98 -4.88 4.71 1.03
CA VAL A 98 -4.97 3.44 1.78
C VAL A 98 -5.23 3.72 3.24
N LYS A 99 -4.45 4.63 3.84
CA LYS A 99 -4.58 5.04 5.23
C LYS A 99 -5.99 5.55 5.54
N GLU A 100 -6.49 6.50 4.75
CA GLU A 100 -7.83 7.07 4.96
C GLU A 100 -8.93 6.01 4.80
N SER A 101 -8.77 5.08 3.85
CA SER A 101 -9.73 3.99 3.64
C SER A 101 -9.75 2.99 4.81
N LEU A 102 -8.57 2.69 5.38
CA LEU A 102 -8.46 1.83 6.56
C LEU A 102 -9.02 2.51 7.81
N MET A 103 -8.67 3.78 8.04
CA MET A 103 -9.18 4.57 9.18
C MET A 103 -10.70 4.74 9.13
N ALA A 104 -11.26 5.00 7.95
CA ALA A 104 -12.69 5.15 7.74
C ALA A 104 -13.47 3.81 7.76
N GLY A 105 -12.78 2.67 7.92
CA GLY A 105 -13.42 1.35 7.91
C GLY A 105 -13.96 0.91 6.54
N ARG A 106 -13.59 1.59 5.44
CA ARG A 106 -13.96 1.18 4.08
C ARG A 106 -13.27 -0.12 3.67
N ILE A 107 -12.09 -0.37 4.23
CA ILE A 107 -11.36 -1.65 4.17
C ILE A 107 -10.99 -2.04 5.59
N GLN A 108 -10.90 -3.35 5.84
CA GLN A 108 -10.58 -3.88 7.17
C GLN A 108 -9.14 -4.35 7.31
N ALA A 109 -8.45 -4.51 6.18
CA ALA A 109 -7.05 -4.90 6.10
C ALA A 109 -6.36 -4.17 4.95
N ALA A 110 -5.04 -3.97 5.08
CA ALA A 110 -4.22 -3.38 4.01
C ALA A 110 -2.75 -3.76 4.18
N TYR A 111 -2.01 -3.77 3.08
CA TYR A 111 -0.56 -3.60 3.15
C TYR A 111 -0.24 -2.13 3.40
N MET A 112 0.55 -1.87 4.43
CA MET A 112 0.93 -0.54 4.88
C MET A 112 2.44 -0.47 5.11
N LEU A 113 2.97 0.75 5.12
CA LEU A 113 4.35 1.01 5.53
C LEU A 113 4.48 0.85 7.05
N ALA A 114 5.45 0.09 7.54
CA ALA A 114 5.58 -0.19 8.98
C ALA A 114 5.67 1.10 9.85
N PRO A 115 6.48 2.13 9.52
CA PRO A 115 6.51 3.37 10.29
C PRO A 115 5.18 4.14 10.27
N LEU A 116 4.41 4.05 9.17
CA LEU A 116 3.08 4.68 9.10
C LEU A 116 2.09 4.00 10.05
N VAL A 117 2.15 2.68 10.18
CA VAL A 117 1.30 1.95 11.15
C VAL A 117 1.68 2.30 12.59
N MET A 118 2.97 2.46 12.87
CA MET A 118 3.45 2.93 14.17
C MET A 118 2.87 4.31 14.51
N ASP A 119 2.91 5.28 13.59
CA ASP A 119 2.30 6.62 13.77
C ASP A 119 0.78 6.53 13.98
N LEU A 120 0.08 5.68 13.23
CA LEU A 120 -1.36 5.48 13.41
C LEU A 120 -1.70 4.93 14.80
N ALA A 121 -0.94 3.94 15.26
CA ALA A 121 -1.12 3.36 16.59
C ALA A 121 -0.83 4.36 17.71
N ASP A 122 0.19 5.22 17.54
CA ASP A 122 0.45 6.33 18.49
C ASP A 122 -0.73 7.29 18.57
N ARG A 123 -1.38 7.57 17.46
CA ARG A 123 -2.61 8.38 17.38
C ARG A 123 -3.87 7.64 17.81
N LYS A 124 -3.73 6.44 18.40
CA LYS A 124 -4.85 5.62 18.88
C LYS A 124 -5.80 5.15 17.79
N VAL A 125 -5.33 5.06 16.54
CA VAL A 125 -6.09 4.37 15.49
C VAL A 125 -6.04 2.86 15.77
N PRO A 126 -7.19 2.17 15.85
CA PRO A 126 -7.26 0.77 16.28
C PRO A 126 -6.83 -0.18 15.16
N VAL A 127 -5.53 -0.29 14.93
CA VAL A 127 -4.91 -1.14 13.90
C VAL A 127 -3.72 -1.91 14.48
N LYS A 128 -3.50 -3.12 13.95
CA LYS A 128 -2.38 -3.99 14.31
C LYS A 128 -1.66 -4.52 13.08
N ILE A 129 -0.35 -4.62 13.14
CA ILE A 129 0.46 -5.41 12.23
C ILE A 129 0.32 -6.87 12.63
N VAL A 130 -0.01 -7.75 11.68
CA VAL A 130 -0.21 -9.19 11.94
C VAL A 130 0.75 -10.08 11.14
N SER A 131 1.41 -9.54 10.10
CA SER A 131 2.41 -10.25 9.28
C SER A 131 3.27 -9.27 8.49
N LEU A 132 4.42 -9.73 7.99
CA LEU A 132 5.13 -9.05 6.92
C LEU A 132 4.49 -9.38 5.56
N GLY A 133 4.68 -8.49 4.57
CA GLY A 133 4.30 -8.71 3.17
C GLY A 133 5.47 -9.14 2.29
N HIS A 134 6.64 -8.61 2.57
CA HIS A 134 7.89 -8.86 1.85
C HIS A 134 9.08 -8.25 2.60
N ARG A 135 10.28 -8.49 2.06
CA ARG A 135 11.52 -7.82 2.47
C ARG A 135 12.23 -7.22 1.26
N SER A 136 13.01 -6.17 1.47
CA SER A 136 13.74 -5.43 0.43
C SER A 136 12.83 -4.80 -0.63
N GLY A 137 13.37 -4.38 -1.77
CA GLY A 137 12.57 -3.95 -2.92
C GLY A 137 12.48 -2.45 -3.13
N ALA A 138 13.20 -1.60 -2.38
CA ALA A 138 13.33 -0.19 -2.70
C ALA A 138 14.65 0.12 -3.41
N VAL A 139 14.62 1.18 -4.22
CA VAL A 139 15.75 1.60 -5.06
C VAL A 139 15.81 3.13 -5.12
N ILE A 140 17.04 3.66 -5.11
CA ILE A 140 17.30 5.07 -5.44
C ILE A 140 17.66 5.12 -6.92
N MET A 141 16.84 5.84 -7.69
CA MET A 141 16.98 5.99 -9.14
C MET A 141 17.49 7.38 -9.48
N VAL A 142 18.37 7.44 -10.47
CA VAL A 142 18.86 8.67 -11.12
C VAL A 142 18.77 8.52 -12.63
N ARG A 143 18.79 9.63 -13.37
CA ARG A 143 18.85 9.58 -14.83
C ARG A 143 20.14 8.92 -15.32
N THR A 144 20.07 8.20 -16.42
CA THR A 144 21.23 7.54 -17.03
C THR A 144 22.31 8.52 -17.46
N ASP A 145 21.91 9.70 -17.96
CA ASP A 145 22.78 10.78 -18.40
C ASP A 145 23.25 11.72 -17.27
N SER A 146 22.79 11.49 -16.02
CA SER A 146 23.23 12.28 -14.86
C SER A 146 24.67 11.95 -14.45
N PRO A 147 25.41 12.93 -13.89
CA PRO A 147 26.78 12.70 -13.42
C PRO A 147 26.86 11.93 -12.10
N TYR A 148 25.71 11.62 -11.48
CA TYR A 148 25.65 11.07 -10.12
C TYR A 148 26.09 9.59 -10.11
N GLN A 149 27.27 9.30 -9.55
CA GLN A 149 27.82 7.95 -9.38
C GLN A 149 27.82 7.51 -7.91
N THR A 150 27.80 8.46 -6.99
CA THR A 150 27.76 8.22 -5.54
C THR A 150 26.56 8.95 -4.92
N PHE A 151 26.10 8.47 -3.76
CA PHE A 151 25.02 9.13 -3.05
C PHE A 151 25.36 10.56 -2.61
N ARG A 152 26.63 10.80 -2.24
CA ARG A 152 27.14 12.13 -1.86
C ARG A 152 26.93 13.19 -2.95
N GLN A 153 26.93 12.81 -4.22
CA GLN A 153 26.70 13.74 -5.33
C GLN A 153 25.25 14.24 -5.44
N LEU A 154 24.35 13.66 -4.64
CA LEU A 154 22.98 14.15 -4.49
C LEU A 154 22.86 15.33 -3.49
N ALA A 155 23.97 15.86 -2.96
CA ALA A 155 23.94 17.06 -2.14
C ALA A 155 23.31 18.25 -2.89
N GLY A 156 22.36 18.96 -2.25
CA GLY A 156 21.60 20.06 -2.84
C GLY A 156 20.55 19.63 -3.86
N LYS A 157 20.29 18.33 -4.05
CA LYS A 157 19.39 17.79 -5.07
C LYS A 157 18.00 17.49 -4.54
N GLN A 158 17.02 17.52 -5.46
CA GLN A 158 15.63 17.14 -5.16
C GLN A 158 15.46 15.63 -5.28
N ILE A 159 14.99 14.99 -4.21
CA ILE A 159 14.78 13.55 -4.16
C ILE A 159 13.31 13.27 -3.80
N ALA A 160 12.59 12.59 -4.69
CA ALA A 160 11.22 12.19 -4.42
C ALA A 160 11.16 10.92 -3.57
N ILE A 161 10.22 10.87 -2.64
CA ILE A 161 9.89 9.72 -1.80
C ILE A 161 8.37 9.53 -1.71
N PRO A 162 7.87 8.32 -1.37
CA PRO A 162 6.42 8.09 -1.24
C PRO A 162 5.80 8.85 -0.08
N SER A 163 6.50 8.96 1.04
CA SER A 163 6.08 9.62 2.27
C SER A 163 7.25 9.70 3.25
N ARG A 164 7.24 10.70 4.14
CA ARG A 164 8.20 10.73 5.27
C ARG A 164 8.00 9.59 6.28
N PHE A 165 6.85 8.95 6.26
CA PHE A 165 6.57 7.72 7.02
C PHE A 165 6.92 6.44 6.25
N ALA A 166 7.58 6.54 5.10
CA ALA A 166 8.04 5.40 4.33
C ALA A 166 9.42 4.93 4.79
N VAL A 167 9.66 3.63 4.67
CA VAL A 167 10.99 3.04 4.89
C VAL A 167 12.00 3.58 3.86
N ASP A 168 11.52 3.95 2.67
CA ASP A 168 12.30 4.66 1.64
C ASP A 168 12.95 5.94 2.18
N PHE A 169 12.23 6.71 3.00
CA PHE A 169 12.80 7.88 3.66
C PHE A 169 13.84 7.50 4.71
N LEU A 170 13.58 6.47 5.50
CA LEU A 170 14.56 5.97 6.47
C LEU A 170 15.82 5.42 5.77
N PHE A 171 15.65 4.82 4.60
CA PHE A 171 16.78 4.40 3.77
C PHE A 171 17.62 5.59 3.31
N LEU A 172 17.00 6.67 2.82
CA LEU A 172 17.73 7.90 2.49
C LEU A 172 18.45 8.47 3.71
N ARG A 173 17.82 8.46 4.89
CA ARG A 173 18.46 8.92 6.14
C ARG A 173 19.67 8.07 6.50
N LYS A 174 19.59 6.75 6.30
CA LYS A 174 20.72 5.83 6.49
C LYS A 174 21.87 6.15 5.50
N MET A 175 21.54 6.37 4.23
CA MET A 175 22.53 6.76 3.21
C MET A 175 23.21 8.10 3.53
N LEU A 176 22.46 9.10 4.00
CA LEU A 176 23.00 10.39 4.46
C LEU A 176 24.00 10.18 5.59
N ALA A 177 23.66 9.38 6.60
CA ALA A 177 24.55 9.10 7.73
C ALA A 177 25.85 8.38 7.30
N GLN A 178 25.77 7.42 6.39
CA GLN A 178 26.93 6.71 5.85
C GLN A 178 27.90 7.65 5.11
N GLU A 179 27.37 8.68 4.47
CA GLU A 179 28.15 9.68 3.74
C GLU A 179 28.55 10.89 4.59
N ASN A 180 28.29 10.88 5.91
CA ASN A 180 28.48 12.03 6.80
C ASN A 180 27.73 13.29 6.31
N MET A 181 26.52 13.10 5.77
CA MET A 181 25.60 14.14 5.35
C MET A 181 24.44 14.27 6.34
N THR A 182 23.75 15.40 6.27
CA THR A 182 22.58 15.70 7.09
C THR A 182 21.32 15.80 6.22
N PRO A 183 20.12 15.78 6.79
CA PRO A 183 18.88 15.99 6.03
C PRO A 183 18.80 17.36 5.33
N ALA A 184 19.53 18.36 5.82
CA ALA A 184 19.59 19.69 5.20
C ALA A 184 20.39 19.69 3.89
N ASP A 185 21.17 18.65 3.65
CA ASP A 185 22.00 18.54 2.44
C ASP A 185 21.20 18.02 1.21
N ILE A 186 19.93 17.67 1.36
CA ILE A 186 19.04 17.25 0.26
C ILE A 186 17.66 17.89 0.39
N HIS A 187 16.93 17.99 -0.74
CA HIS A 187 15.56 18.48 -0.77
C HIS A 187 14.58 17.32 -1.00
N ILE A 188 13.79 17.00 0.03
CA ILE A 188 12.80 15.91 -0.06
C ILE A 188 11.47 16.43 -0.62
N VAL A 189 10.97 15.74 -1.65
CA VAL A 189 9.65 15.94 -2.25
C VAL A 189 8.81 14.68 -2.03
N GLU A 190 7.63 14.81 -1.43
CA GLU A 190 6.68 13.69 -1.31
C GLU A 190 5.81 13.59 -2.57
N MET A 191 5.73 12.38 -3.14
CA MET A 191 5.06 12.14 -4.42
C MET A 191 4.52 10.71 -4.48
N ALA A 192 3.41 10.49 -5.16
CA ALA A 192 2.90 9.13 -5.38
C ALA A 192 3.91 8.30 -6.21
N PRO A 193 4.19 7.05 -5.83
CA PRO A 193 5.17 6.22 -6.52
C PRO A 193 4.99 6.11 -8.05
N PRO A 194 3.76 6.02 -8.61
CA PRO A 194 3.56 5.97 -10.06
C PRO A 194 4.01 7.23 -10.80
N ASP A 195 4.06 8.38 -10.13
CA ASP A 195 4.40 9.66 -10.76
C ASP A 195 5.92 9.92 -10.79
N MET A 196 6.68 9.23 -9.94
CA MET A 196 8.12 9.46 -9.78
C MET A 196 8.95 9.21 -11.06
N PRO A 197 8.70 8.14 -11.84
CA PRO A 197 9.42 7.91 -13.08
C PRO A 197 9.26 9.08 -14.08
N ALA A 198 8.05 9.59 -14.22
CA ALA A 198 7.76 10.74 -15.10
C ALA A 198 8.41 12.03 -14.59
N ALA A 199 8.38 12.27 -13.27
CA ALA A 199 9.03 13.42 -12.66
C ALA A 199 10.56 13.41 -12.88
N LEU A 200 11.21 12.24 -12.76
CA LEU A 200 12.63 12.08 -13.06
C LEU A 200 12.92 12.31 -14.55
N TYR A 201 12.09 11.74 -15.43
CA TYR A 201 12.23 11.93 -16.88
C TYR A 201 12.15 13.41 -17.27
N ALA A 202 11.22 14.14 -16.68
CA ALA A 202 11.01 15.57 -16.92
C ALA A 202 12.03 16.50 -16.21
N ASN A 203 13.02 15.95 -15.49
CA ASN A 203 13.95 16.71 -14.62
C ASN A 203 13.23 17.56 -13.54
N ALA A 204 12.03 17.19 -13.13
CA ALA A 204 11.35 17.81 -12.01
C ALA A 204 11.95 17.38 -10.66
N VAL A 205 12.63 16.25 -10.63
CA VAL A 205 13.46 15.76 -9.52
C VAL A 205 14.77 15.22 -10.05
N ASP A 206 15.83 15.27 -9.25
CA ASP A 206 17.16 14.74 -9.60
C ASP A 206 17.27 13.22 -9.35
N ALA A 207 16.50 12.73 -8.37
CA ALA A 207 16.43 11.32 -7.99
C ALA A 207 15.07 10.99 -7.39
N TYR A 208 14.76 9.71 -7.27
CA TYR A 208 13.68 9.25 -6.42
C TYR A 208 14.07 7.95 -5.69
N CYS A 209 13.47 7.73 -4.54
CA CYS A 209 13.58 6.50 -3.78
C CYS A 209 12.19 5.90 -3.58
N THR A 210 11.95 4.70 -4.12
CA THR A 210 10.65 4.03 -3.99
C THR A 210 10.75 2.53 -4.18
N GLY A 211 9.68 1.82 -3.78
CA GLY A 211 9.54 0.40 -4.03
C GLY A 211 9.34 0.05 -5.52
N GLU A 212 9.74 -1.15 -5.90
CA GLU A 212 9.54 -1.67 -7.25
C GLU A 212 8.04 -1.93 -7.55
N PRO A 213 7.61 -1.79 -8.83
CA PRO A 213 8.43 -1.85 -10.06
C PRO A 213 8.77 -0.49 -10.70
N PHE A 214 8.63 0.60 -10.00
CA PHE A 214 8.81 1.94 -10.59
C PHE A 214 10.26 2.23 -10.96
N GLY A 215 11.24 1.66 -10.23
CA GLY A 215 12.64 1.70 -10.62
C GLY A 215 12.89 0.90 -11.90
N ALA A 216 12.37 -0.31 -11.96
CA ALA A 216 12.48 -1.18 -13.13
C ALA A 216 11.82 -0.58 -14.37
N ALA A 217 10.68 0.09 -14.23
CA ALA A 217 9.99 0.75 -15.34
C ALA A 217 10.87 1.81 -16.00
N ALA A 218 11.48 2.70 -15.21
CA ALA A 218 12.37 3.74 -15.71
C ALA A 218 13.69 3.16 -16.28
N GLN A 219 14.18 2.07 -15.68
CA GLN A 219 15.37 1.36 -16.15
C GLN A 219 15.13 0.66 -17.49
N GLN A 220 14.01 -0.02 -17.65
CA GLN A 220 13.63 -0.68 -18.92
C GLN A 220 13.34 0.33 -20.04
N ALA A 221 12.82 1.51 -19.69
CA ALA A 221 12.67 2.61 -20.63
C ALA A 221 14.01 3.29 -21.01
N GLY A 222 15.13 2.91 -20.38
CA GLY A 222 16.48 3.30 -20.75
C GLY A 222 16.95 4.68 -20.26
N TYR A 223 16.09 5.50 -19.66
CA TYR A 223 16.43 6.85 -19.24
C TYR A 223 16.89 6.97 -17.79
N ALA A 224 16.76 5.91 -17.00
CA ALA A 224 17.19 5.90 -15.61
C ALA A 224 17.98 4.64 -15.25
N ARG A 225 18.76 4.75 -14.19
CA ARG A 225 19.55 3.66 -13.62
C ARG A 225 19.48 3.68 -12.09
N PRO A 226 19.61 2.51 -11.44
CA PRO A 226 19.83 2.45 -10.01
C PRO A 226 21.12 3.15 -9.62
N LEU A 227 21.05 3.99 -8.59
CA LEU A 227 22.22 4.53 -7.90
C LEU A 227 22.57 3.65 -6.70
N ARG A 228 21.56 3.23 -5.92
CA ARG A 228 21.66 2.31 -4.78
C ARG A 228 20.40 1.46 -4.69
N MET A 229 20.56 0.23 -4.25
CA MET A 229 19.45 -0.67 -3.93
C MET A 229 19.48 -1.04 -2.46
N THR A 230 18.33 -1.12 -1.83
CA THR A 230 18.22 -1.51 -0.41
C THR A 230 18.80 -2.89 -0.13
N ARG A 231 18.73 -3.82 -1.09
CA ARG A 231 19.32 -5.16 -0.96
C ARG A 231 20.83 -5.14 -0.67
N ASP A 232 21.51 -4.12 -1.14
CA ASP A 232 22.98 -3.99 -0.99
C ASP A 232 23.35 -3.23 0.28
N GLU A 233 22.56 -2.24 0.67
CA GLU A 233 22.88 -1.27 1.73
C GLU A 233 22.16 -1.56 3.06
N TRP A 234 21.00 -2.20 3.00
CA TRP A 234 20.17 -2.54 4.16
C TRP A 234 19.46 -3.88 3.94
N ARG A 235 20.22 -4.95 4.09
CA ARG A 235 19.74 -6.31 3.81
C ARG A 235 18.54 -6.68 4.69
N ASN A 236 17.59 -7.38 4.10
CA ASN A 236 16.42 -7.94 4.78
C ASN A 236 15.56 -6.91 5.54
N TYR A 237 15.65 -5.62 5.21
CA TYR A 237 14.85 -4.62 5.86
C TYR A 237 13.35 -4.87 5.68
N ILE A 238 12.58 -4.50 6.71
CA ILE A 238 11.12 -4.54 6.67
C ILE A 238 10.60 -3.32 5.90
N CYS A 239 9.70 -3.55 4.93
CA CYS A 239 9.03 -2.45 4.24
C CYS A 239 7.52 -2.48 4.48
N CYS A 240 6.76 -3.25 3.69
CA CYS A 240 5.31 -3.35 3.84
C CYS A 240 4.92 -4.48 4.79
N VAL A 241 3.93 -4.19 5.61
CA VAL A 241 3.36 -5.08 6.60
C VAL A 241 1.87 -5.26 6.36
N LEU A 242 1.35 -6.45 6.62
CA LEU A 242 -0.09 -6.68 6.64
C LEU A 242 -0.66 -6.10 7.92
N THR A 243 -1.51 -5.11 7.76
CA THR A 243 -2.17 -4.37 8.83
C THR A 243 -3.65 -4.67 8.80
N VAL A 244 -4.24 -4.92 9.96
CA VAL A 244 -5.68 -5.14 10.11
C VAL A 244 -6.25 -4.22 11.17
N ARG A 245 -7.55 -3.89 11.05
CA ARG A 245 -8.29 -3.19 12.11
C ARG A 245 -8.52 -4.12 13.29
N GLU A 246 -8.39 -3.60 14.50
CA GLU A 246 -8.66 -4.39 15.72
C GLU A 246 -10.09 -4.92 15.76
N GLU A 247 -11.04 -4.20 15.16
CA GLU A 247 -12.42 -4.65 15.01
C GLU A 247 -12.51 -6.00 14.25
N LEU A 248 -11.75 -6.15 13.15
CA LEU A 248 -11.71 -7.43 12.41
C LEU A 248 -11.09 -8.55 13.25
N ILE A 249 -10.04 -8.26 14.02
CA ILE A 249 -9.42 -9.22 14.93
C ILE A 249 -10.42 -9.73 15.96
N GLN A 250 -11.24 -8.82 16.51
CA GLN A 250 -12.24 -9.16 17.53
C GLN A 250 -13.44 -9.94 16.94
N GLN A 251 -13.92 -9.53 15.77
CA GLN A 251 -15.12 -10.10 15.15
C GLN A 251 -14.85 -11.39 14.41
N ASN A 252 -13.71 -11.53 13.75
CA ASN A 252 -13.38 -12.69 12.91
C ASN A 252 -11.87 -13.05 12.94
N PRO A 253 -11.33 -13.45 14.09
CA PRO A 253 -9.93 -13.82 14.21
C PRO A 253 -9.53 -14.99 13.30
N ALA A 254 -10.47 -15.89 12.98
CA ALA A 254 -10.24 -17.02 12.08
C ALA A 254 -9.97 -16.55 10.63
N MET A 255 -10.64 -15.51 10.17
CA MET A 255 -10.39 -14.91 8.85
C MET A 255 -9.02 -14.23 8.80
N VAL A 256 -8.63 -13.53 9.86
CA VAL A 256 -7.29 -12.92 9.97
C VAL A 256 -6.21 -14.00 9.96
N GLN A 257 -6.40 -15.07 10.72
CA GLN A 257 -5.44 -16.20 10.75
C GLN A 257 -5.33 -16.87 9.37
N ASP A 258 -6.45 -17.09 8.68
CA ASP A 258 -6.42 -17.68 7.34
C ASP A 258 -5.72 -16.72 6.33
N LEU A 259 -5.98 -15.43 6.38
CA LEU A 259 -5.29 -14.44 5.53
C LEU A 259 -3.77 -14.47 5.77
N VAL A 260 -3.32 -14.49 7.02
CA VAL A 260 -1.90 -14.59 7.37
C VAL A 260 -1.31 -15.90 6.85
N ASN A 261 -2.00 -17.03 7.00
CA ASN A 261 -1.56 -18.32 6.47
C ASN A 261 -1.39 -18.28 4.94
N GLN A 262 -2.33 -17.64 4.21
CA GLN A 262 -2.25 -17.48 2.75
C GLN A 262 -1.10 -16.57 2.33
N VAL A 263 -0.88 -15.45 3.02
CA VAL A 263 0.23 -14.52 2.74
C VAL A 263 1.58 -15.18 2.96
N LEU A 264 1.75 -15.89 4.08
CA LEU A 264 2.99 -16.62 4.37
C LEU A 264 3.22 -17.76 3.39
N GLY A 265 2.15 -18.51 3.04
CA GLY A 265 2.21 -19.54 2.01
C GLY A 265 2.62 -18.98 0.65
N ALA A 266 2.04 -17.84 0.25
CA ALA A 266 2.40 -17.14 -0.99
C ALA A 266 3.87 -16.71 -0.98
N GLY A 267 4.38 -16.20 0.14
CA GLY A 267 5.78 -15.82 0.29
C GLY A 267 6.74 -17.00 0.09
N VAL A 268 6.50 -18.10 0.79
CA VAL A 268 7.30 -19.33 0.65
C VAL A 268 7.25 -19.84 -0.79
N TRP A 269 6.06 -19.89 -1.39
CA TRP A 269 5.86 -20.38 -2.76
C TRP A 269 6.59 -19.52 -3.80
N LEU A 270 6.57 -18.18 -3.65
CA LEU A 270 7.26 -17.25 -4.54
C LEU A 270 8.77 -17.50 -4.59
N ASP A 271 9.39 -17.77 -3.44
CA ASP A 271 10.85 -17.91 -3.36
C ASP A 271 11.34 -19.36 -3.56
N GLN A 272 10.43 -20.32 -3.72
CA GLN A 272 10.79 -21.70 -3.97
C GLN A 272 11.38 -21.93 -5.37
N ARG A 273 10.82 -21.30 -6.41
CA ARG A 273 11.18 -21.50 -7.81
C ARG A 273 10.93 -20.26 -8.63
N GLN A 274 11.79 -20.02 -9.61
CA GLN A 274 11.61 -18.91 -10.57
C GLN A 274 10.30 -19.03 -11.36
N GLU A 275 9.85 -20.24 -11.70
CA GLU A 275 8.56 -20.47 -12.36
C GLU A 275 7.37 -19.95 -11.56
N ASN A 276 7.43 -20.06 -10.23
CA ASN A 276 6.39 -19.53 -9.35
C ASN A 276 6.34 -18.00 -9.40
N ARG A 277 7.49 -17.34 -9.44
CA ARG A 277 7.58 -15.89 -9.66
C ARG A 277 6.98 -15.48 -11.00
N SER A 278 7.28 -16.21 -12.06
CA SER A 278 6.69 -15.94 -13.41
C SER A 278 5.17 -16.11 -13.43
N LYS A 279 4.64 -17.14 -12.75
CA LYS A 279 3.18 -17.30 -12.58
C LYS A 279 2.58 -16.15 -11.77
N ALA A 280 3.24 -15.70 -10.69
CA ALA A 280 2.79 -14.57 -9.89
C ALA A 280 2.79 -13.27 -10.71
N VAL A 281 3.79 -13.06 -11.58
CA VAL A 281 3.83 -11.93 -12.51
C VAL A 281 2.60 -11.93 -13.42
N ALA A 282 2.23 -13.06 -14.01
CA ALA A 282 1.06 -13.16 -14.87
C ALA A 282 -0.24 -12.82 -14.13
N ILE A 283 -0.37 -13.23 -12.85
CA ILE A 283 -1.50 -12.89 -12.00
C ILE A 283 -1.49 -11.39 -11.69
N ALA A 284 -0.38 -10.87 -11.15
CA ALA A 284 -0.29 -9.49 -10.67
C ALA A 284 -0.43 -8.46 -11.79
N ALA A 285 0.05 -8.77 -13.02
CA ALA A 285 -0.12 -7.89 -14.17
C ALA A 285 -1.58 -7.69 -14.60
N GLY A 286 -2.48 -8.58 -14.17
CA GLY A 286 -3.91 -8.50 -14.49
C GLY A 286 -4.59 -7.23 -13.98
N ARG A 287 -5.72 -6.87 -14.62
CA ARG A 287 -6.50 -5.64 -14.32
C ARG A 287 -7.02 -5.58 -12.88
N ASP A 288 -7.35 -6.74 -12.32
CA ASP A 288 -7.90 -6.87 -10.97
C ASP A 288 -6.83 -6.64 -9.88
N PHE A 289 -5.56 -6.62 -10.26
CA PHE A 289 -4.43 -6.44 -9.37
C PHE A 289 -3.61 -5.19 -9.73
N PHE A 290 -2.38 -5.35 -10.19
CA PHE A 290 -1.49 -4.19 -10.42
C PHE A 290 -1.83 -3.44 -11.71
N ASN A 291 -2.33 -4.13 -12.74
CA ASN A 291 -2.58 -3.55 -14.07
C ASN A 291 -1.33 -2.89 -14.64
N GLN A 292 -0.23 -3.62 -14.68
CA GLN A 292 1.07 -3.17 -15.14
C GLN A 292 1.62 -4.11 -16.23
N ASP A 293 2.62 -3.63 -16.99
CA ASP A 293 3.30 -4.46 -17.99
C ASP A 293 3.98 -5.66 -17.31
N PRO A 294 3.62 -6.90 -17.66
CA PRO A 294 4.23 -8.09 -17.07
C PRO A 294 5.75 -8.15 -17.29
N LYS A 295 6.28 -7.56 -18.36
CA LYS A 295 7.73 -7.53 -18.64
C LYS A 295 8.48 -6.73 -17.57
N ILE A 296 7.90 -5.63 -17.09
CA ILE A 296 8.48 -4.80 -16.04
C ILE A 296 8.50 -5.57 -14.71
N ILE A 297 7.37 -6.20 -14.35
CA ILE A 297 7.30 -6.99 -13.12
C ILE A 297 8.26 -8.19 -13.20
N GLN A 298 8.31 -8.88 -14.35
CA GLN A 298 9.24 -10.00 -14.58
C GLN A 298 10.70 -9.56 -14.41
N PHE A 299 11.05 -8.39 -14.97
CA PHE A 299 12.39 -7.84 -14.82
C PHE A 299 12.77 -7.65 -13.34
N VAL A 300 11.86 -7.16 -12.48
CA VAL A 300 12.09 -7.05 -11.04
C VAL A 300 12.36 -8.41 -10.40
N MET A 301 11.65 -9.45 -10.84
CA MET A 301 11.79 -10.80 -10.28
C MET A 301 13.09 -11.50 -10.65
N GLU A 302 13.83 -10.99 -11.65
CA GLU A 302 15.00 -11.62 -12.22
C GLU A 302 16.29 -10.79 -12.12
N ASN A 303 16.19 -9.46 -11.98
CA ASN A 303 17.34 -8.56 -12.17
C ASN A 303 17.56 -7.56 -11.01
N PRO A 304 18.23 -7.99 -9.96
CA PRO A 304 18.64 -9.35 -9.58
C PRO A 304 17.49 -10.14 -8.94
N VAL A 305 17.60 -11.46 -8.85
CA VAL A 305 16.56 -12.36 -8.31
C VAL A 305 16.14 -11.99 -6.88
N ASP A 306 17.07 -11.50 -6.07
CA ASP A 306 16.84 -11.08 -4.68
C ASP A 306 16.57 -9.57 -4.52
N ARG A 307 16.18 -8.89 -5.62
CA ARG A 307 15.76 -7.47 -5.57
C ARG A 307 14.60 -7.25 -4.62
N VAL A 308 13.65 -8.18 -4.61
CA VAL A 308 12.58 -8.30 -3.62
C VAL A 308 12.52 -9.75 -3.15
N THR A 309 12.35 -9.99 -1.85
CA THR A 309 12.27 -11.33 -1.27
C THR A 309 11.00 -11.53 -0.47
N TYR A 310 10.46 -12.73 -0.49
CA TYR A 310 9.16 -13.07 0.08
C TYR A 310 9.18 -14.29 1.02
N GLY A 311 10.23 -15.10 0.98
CA GLY A 311 10.28 -16.37 1.73
C GLY A 311 10.47 -16.21 3.23
N ASP A 312 11.21 -15.18 3.67
CA ASP A 312 11.44 -14.89 5.09
C ASP A 312 10.52 -13.76 5.58
N LEU A 313 9.33 -14.11 5.98
CA LEU A 313 8.34 -13.20 6.55
C LEU A 313 8.23 -13.29 8.08
N ARG A 314 9.28 -13.76 8.75
CA ARG A 314 9.33 -13.77 10.23
C ARG A 314 9.29 -12.35 10.77
N MET A 315 8.44 -12.14 11.75
CA MET A 315 8.40 -10.90 12.50
C MET A 315 9.45 -10.93 13.61
N ILE A 316 10.51 -10.16 13.46
CA ILE A 316 11.62 -10.08 14.42
C ILE A 316 11.52 -8.75 15.16
N ARG A 317 11.27 -8.79 16.47
CA ARG A 317 11.04 -7.62 17.31
C ARG A 317 12.17 -6.57 17.17
N ALA A 318 13.42 -7.00 17.18
CA ALA A 318 14.57 -6.10 17.06
C ALA A 318 14.57 -5.28 15.75
N GLU A 319 14.07 -5.84 14.65
CA GLU A 319 13.96 -5.13 13.36
C GLU A 319 12.90 -4.01 13.41
N PHE A 320 11.79 -4.24 14.10
CA PHE A 320 10.77 -3.20 14.33
C PHE A 320 11.26 -2.12 15.32
N GLU A 321 12.01 -2.51 16.33
CA GLU A 321 12.66 -1.59 17.25
C GLU A 321 13.70 -0.71 16.53
N GLU A 322 14.48 -1.26 15.59
CA GLU A 322 15.37 -0.47 14.71
C GLU A 322 14.56 0.54 13.90
N LEU A 323 13.47 0.12 13.24
CA LEU A 323 12.60 1.04 12.49
C LEU A 323 12.03 2.15 13.37
N MET A 324 11.63 1.83 14.60
CA MET A 324 11.16 2.80 15.58
C MET A 324 12.25 3.84 15.91
N GLN A 325 13.46 3.40 16.22
CA GLN A 325 14.58 4.29 16.52
C GLN A 325 14.95 5.18 15.33
N LEU A 326 14.97 4.62 14.13
CA LEU A 326 15.21 5.39 12.90
C LEU A 326 14.10 6.42 12.65
N SER A 327 12.85 6.07 12.91
CA SER A 327 11.71 6.98 12.77
C SER A 327 11.76 8.13 13.79
N ILE A 328 12.17 7.86 15.02
CA ILE A 328 12.41 8.88 16.04
C ILE A 328 13.57 9.80 15.63
N ALA A 329 14.69 9.23 15.20
CA ALA A 329 15.83 10.01 14.73
C ALA A 329 15.50 10.82 13.46
N ALA A 330 14.55 10.37 12.65
CA ALA A 330 14.04 11.10 11.50
C ALA A 330 13.01 12.19 11.87
N GLY A 331 12.53 12.21 13.12
CA GLY A 331 11.51 13.16 13.62
C GLY A 331 10.10 12.86 13.11
N THR A 332 9.85 11.68 12.54
CA THR A 332 8.52 11.26 12.07
C THR A 332 7.67 10.67 13.20
N ILE A 333 8.30 10.07 14.17
CA ILE A 333 7.71 9.61 15.44
C ILE A 333 8.36 10.38 16.57
N LYS A 334 7.57 10.87 17.52
CA LYS A 334 8.05 11.78 18.58
C LYS A 334 8.70 11.05 19.76
N HIS A 335 8.26 9.84 20.04
CA HIS A 335 8.71 9.03 21.19
C HIS A 335 8.55 7.55 20.89
N ALA A 336 9.22 6.70 21.65
CA ALA A 336 9.09 5.26 21.51
C ALA A 336 7.67 4.79 21.86
N ILE A 337 7.09 3.97 21.03
CA ILE A 337 5.77 3.36 21.19
C ILE A 337 5.98 1.89 21.56
N ALA A 338 5.27 1.42 22.56
CA ALA A 338 5.37 0.02 22.97
C ALA A 338 5.02 -0.91 21.79
N TYR A 339 5.81 -1.94 21.60
CA TYR A 339 5.70 -2.89 20.48
C TYR A 339 4.28 -3.47 20.36
N GLU A 340 3.67 -3.80 21.48
CA GLU A 340 2.34 -4.38 21.58
C GLU A 340 1.22 -3.40 21.18
N THR A 341 1.53 -2.09 21.13
CA THR A 341 0.56 -1.06 20.71
C THR A 341 0.24 -1.16 19.23
N TYR A 342 1.20 -1.49 18.38
CA TYR A 342 1.04 -1.57 16.93
C TYR A 342 1.17 -3.00 16.37
N MET A 343 1.48 -3.99 17.21
CA MET A 343 1.78 -5.35 16.79
C MET A 343 0.84 -6.37 17.46
N ASP A 344 0.42 -7.37 16.69
CA ASP A 344 -0.15 -8.62 17.20
C ASP A 344 0.55 -9.80 16.53
N GLU A 345 1.55 -10.36 17.22
CA GLU A 345 2.32 -11.50 16.73
C GLU A 345 1.57 -12.84 16.81
N THR A 346 0.41 -12.88 17.47
CA THR A 346 -0.33 -14.14 17.72
C THR A 346 -0.61 -14.86 16.40
N PHE A 347 -1.02 -14.11 15.38
CA PHE A 347 -1.34 -14.67 14.06
C PHE A 347 -0.11 -15.26 13.35
N ALA A 348 1.02 -14.54 13.37
CA ALA A 348 2.26 -15.04 12.77
C ALA A 348 2.86 -16.21 13.53
N LYS A 349 2.81 -16.20 14.87
CA LYS A 349 3.28 -17.32 15.72
C LYS A 349 2.45 -18.59 15.54
N ASN A 350 1.15 -18.45 15.34
CA ASN A 350 0.23 -19.56 15.12
C ASN A 350 0.09 -19.96 13.65
N ALA A 351 0.79 -19.25 12.74
CA ALA A 351 0.62 -19.44 11.32
C ALA A 351 1.07 -20.84 10.86
N ARG A 352 0.26 -21.38 9.95
CA ARG A 352 0.58 -22.54 9.12
C ARG A 352 0.54 -22.08 7.68
N ALA A 353 1.72 -21.88 7.07
CA ALA A 353 1.82 -21.42 5.69
C ALA A 353 0.94 -22.29 4.78
N ALA A 354 0.01 -21.66 4.09
CA ALA A 354 -0.91 -22.39 3.21
C ALA A 354 -0.15 -23.00 2.02
N ALA A 355 -0.54 -24.20 1.61
CA ALA A 355 -0.04 -24.80 0.37
C ALA A 355 -0.64 -24.03 -0.82
N ILE A 356 0.21 -23.39 -1.60
CA ILE A 356 -0.19 -22.62 -2.80
C ILE A 356 -0.16 -23.53 -4.02
N SER A 357 -1.31 -23.67 -4.68
CA SER A 357 -1.47 -24.38 -5.95
C SER A 357 -2.05 -23.44 -7.02
N LEU A 358 -1.21 -23.08 -8.01
CA LEU A 358 -1.55 -22.11 -9.08
C LEU A 358 -1.12 -22.63 -10.47
#